data_ebf9cf8285c6d054f14186a5ddd9b82e
#
_entry.id   ebf9cf8285c6d054f14186a5ddd9b82e
#
_cell.length_a   1.000
_cell.length_b   1.000
_cell.length_c   1.000
_cell.angle_alpha   90.00
_cell.angle_beta   90.00
_cell.angle_gamma   90.00
#
_symmetry.space_group_name_H-M   'P 1'
#
loop_
_entity.id
_entity.type
_entity.pdbx_description
1 polymer ?
#
loop_
_entity_poly.entity_id
_entity_poly.type
_entity_poly.pdbx_seq_one_letter_code
_entity_poly.pdbx_strand_id
1 'polypeptide(L)'
;MNAVFVSKNAQELCVYAKEKYGDELEFLWQKFPKNAVLRKKESKKWYAVFLVIDKTKLGLKESGDVEIINLKLDPQDVLAFVDNEFCFKAWHMNKKHWISILLTGKTLPLKQLYQFLDESYTLA
;
A
#
# COMPACT_ATOMS: atom_id res chain seq x y z
N MET A 1 -8.02 17.89 2.16
CA MET A 1 -7.42 16.55 2.11
C MET A 1 -7.92 15.72 3.28
N ASN A 2 -8.20 14.46 3.04
CA ASN A 2 -8.61 13.56 4.10
C ASN A 2 -7.42 13.19 4.99
N ALA A 3 -7.56 13.43 6.30
CA ALA A 3 -6.49 13.22 7.27
C ALA A 3 -6.50 11.81 7.87
N VAL A 4 -7.13 10.81 7.21
CA VAL A 4 -7.16 9.43 7.69
C VAL A 4 -5.75 8.86 7.84
N PHE A 5 -4.91 9.10 6.84
CA PHE A 5 -3.51 8.64 6.87
C PHE A 5 -2.61 9.79 7.30
N VAL A 6 -1.84 9.56 8.35
CA VAL A 6 -0.99 10.60 8.95
C VAL A 6 0.43 10.60 8.39
N SER A 7 0.89 9.49 7.78
CA SER A 7 2.23 9.47 7.23
C SER A 7 2.33 10.36 5.99
N LYS A 8 3.46 11.02 5.85
CA LYS A 8 3.75 11.83 4.68
C LYS A 8 3.74 10.98 3.41
N ASN A 9 4.29 9.76 3.49
CA ASN A 9 4.35 8.87 2.34
C ASN A 9 2.96 8.48 1.85
N ALA A 10 2.03 8.16 2.76
CA ALA A 10 0.67 7.84 2.37
C ALA A 10 0.01 9.03 1.68
N GLN A 11 0.16 10.21 2.24
CA GLN A 11 -0.41 11.43 1.67
C GLN A 11 0.16 11.74 0.29
N GLU A 12 1.49 11.61 0.13
CA GLU A 12 2.15 11.85 -1.15
C GLU A 12 1.73 10.84 -2.22
N LEU A 13 1.55 9.57 -1.84
CA LEU A 13 1.06 8.55 -2.77
C LEU A 13 -0.36 8.83 -3.22
N CYS A 14 -1.22 9.31 -2.33
CA CYS A 14 -2.59 9.69 -2.68
C CYS A 14 -2.60 10.87 -3.65
N VAL A 15 -1.76 11.87 -3.42
CA VAL A 15 -1.61 13.02 -4.32
C VAL A 15 -1.11 12.57 -5.68
N TYR A 16 -0.09 11.71 -5.69
CA TYR A 16 0.48 11.18 -6.93
C TYR A 16 -0.57 10.45 -7.78
N ALA A 17 -1.35 9.57 -7.15
CA ALA A 17 -2.40 8.83 -7.85
C ALA A 17 -3.49 9.77 -8.40
N LYS A 18 -3.85 10.78 -7.63
CA LYS A 18 -4.85 11.77 -8.04
C LYS A 18 -4.36 12.57 -9.25
N GLU A 19 -3.12 13.03 -9.21
CA GLU A 19 -2.56 13.85 -10.29
C GLU A 19 -2.28 13.03 -11.55
N LYS A 20 -1.75 11.82 -11.40
CA LYS A 20 -1.36 10.98 -12.54
C LYS A 20 -2.52 10.21 -13.13
N TYR A 21 -3.37 9.63 -12.29
CA TYR A 21 -4.43 8.72 -12.72
C TYR A 21 -5.84 9.27 -12.50
N GLY A 22 -5.97 10.36 -11.76
CA GLY A 22 -7.27 10.93 -11.44
C GLY A 22 -8.08 10.11 -10.44
N ASP A 23 -7.43 9.23 -9.67
CA ASP A 23 -8.11 8.35 -8.73
C ASP A 23 -8.03 8.89 -7.31
N GLU A 24 -9.11 8.67 -6.56
CA GLU A 24 -9.21 9.04 -5.15
C GLU A 24 -9.50 7.80 -4.32
N LEU A 25 -9.14 7.87 -3.04
CA LEU A 25 -9.37 6.76 -2.12
C LEU A 25 -10.85 6.43 -2.00
N GLU A 26 -11.15 5.13 -2.00
CA GLU A 26 -12.49 4.61 -1.72
C GLU A 26 -12.43 3.87 -0.39
N PHE A 27 -13.32 4.24 0.52
CA PHE A 27 -13.42 3.65 1.86
C PHE A 27 -14.57 2.65 1.86
N LEU A 28 -14.26 1.38 1.66
CA LEU A 28 -15.24 0.32 1.40
C LEU A 28 -15.72 -0.40 2.66
N TRP A 29 -15.02 -0.23 3.78
CA TRP A 29 -15.27 -1.02 4.99
C TRP A 29 -15.70 -0.14 6.16
N GLN A 30 -16.96 -0.27 6.58
CA GLN A 30 -17.46 0.48 7.74
C GLN A 30 -16.72 0.12 9.03
N LYS A 31 -16.39 -1.16 9.20
CA LYS A 31 -15.70 -1.64 10.41
C LYS A 31 -14.24 -1.27 10.45
N PHE A 32 -13.67 -0.88 9.31
CA PHE A 32 -12.26 -0.52 9.19
C PHE A 32 -12.14 0.82 8.46
N PRO A 33 -12.52 1.93 9.14
CA PRO A 33 -12.62 3.24 8.49
C PRO A 33 -11.28 3.82 8.05
N LYS A 34 -10.17 3.23 8.49
CA LYS A 34 -8.83 3.65 8.08
C LYS A 34 -8.25 2.80 6.95
N ASN A 35 -9.05 1.88 6.40
CA ASN A 35 -8.64 1.08 5.26
C ASN A 35 -9.31 1.63 4.00
N ALA A 36 -8.55 1.75 2.93
CA ALA A 36 -9.04 2.34 1.69
C ALA A 36 -8.32 1.76 0.49
N VAL A 37 -8.91 1.88 -0.68
CA VAL A 37 -8.33 1.38 -1.92
C VAL A 37 -8.26 2.45 -2.98
N LEU A 38 -7.32 2.28 -3.91
CA LEU A 38 -7.30 2.96 -5.20
C LEU A 38 -7.69 1.94 -6.26
N ARG A 39 -8.64 2.31 -7.09
CA ARG A 39 -9.22 1.43 -8.11
C ARG A 39 -8.96 2.00 -9.49
N LYS A 40 -8.47 1.16 -10.40
CA LYS A 40 -8.30 1.53 -11.79
C LYS A 40 -9.67 1.64 -12.47
N LYS A 41 -9.93 2.77 -13.12
CA LYS A 41 -11.26 3.05 -13.70
C LYS A 41 -11.65 2.06 -14.80
N GLU A 42 -10.71 1.71 -15.67
CA GLU A 42 -10.99 0.84 -16.80
C GLU A 42 -11.32 -0.59 -16.39
N SER A 43 -10.45 -1.19 -15.58
CA SER A 43 -10.59 -2.60 -15.17
C SER A 43 -11.45 -2.77 -13.94
N LYS A 44 -11.64 -1.70 -13.16
CA LYS A 44 -12.28 -1.68 -11.84
C LYS A 44 -11.53 -2.51 -10.81
N LYS A 45 -10.29 -2.89 -11.08
CA LYS A 45 -9.45 -3.64 -10.16
C LYS A 45 -8.69 -2.70 -9.24
N TRP A 46 -8.41 -3.17 -8.03
CA TRP A 46 -7.61 -2.43 -7.07
C TRP A 46 -6.14 -2.48 -7.48
N TYR A 47 -5.45 -1.36 -7.38
CA TYR A 47 -4.00 -1.33 -7.55
C TYR A 47 -3.27 -0.84 -6.31
N ALA A 48 -3.98 -0.39 -5.29
CA ALA A 48 -3.40 -0.04 -3.99
C ALA A 48 -4.43 -0.25 -2.91
N VAL A 49 -3.98 -0.82 -1.78
CA VAL A 49 -4.82 -0.98 -0.59
C VAL A 49 -4.04 -0.38 0.57
N PHE A 50 -4.58 0.70 1.13
CA PHE A 50 -3.99 1.37 2.29
C PHE A 50 -4.61 0.80 3.56
N LEU A 51 -3.77 0.38 4.50
CA LEU A 51 -4.22 -0.24 5.74
C LEU A 51 -3.50 0.39 6.93
N VAL A 52 -4.19 0.41 8.06
CA VAL A 52 -3.57 0.69 9.36
C VAL A 52 -3.67 -0.59 10.17
N ILE A 53 -2.54 -1.18 10.50
CA ILE A 53 -2.49 -2.46 11.21
C ILE A 53 -1.48 -2.40 12.34
N ASP A 54 -1.59 -3.35 13.29
CA ASP A 54 -0.58 -3.51 14.33
C ASP A 54 0.69 -4.12 13.72
N LYS A 55 1.85 -3.65 14.14
CA LYS A 55 3.15 -4.15 13.66
C LYS A 55 3.30 -5.66 13.80
N THR A 56 2.71 -6.25 14.83
CA THR A 56 2.79 -7.70 15.04
C THR A 56 2.18 -8.50 13.90
N LYS A 57 1.25 -7.90 13.15
CA LYS A 57 0.65 -8.54 11.96
C LYS A 57 1.66 -8.73 10.83
N LEU A 58 2.75 -7.99 10.86
CA LEU A 58 3.86 -8.14 9.90
C LEU A 58 4.98 -9.02 10.43
N GLY A 59 4.80 -9.60 11.62
CA GLY A 59 5.82 -10.43 12.25
C GLY A 59 6.87 -9.62 13.03
N LEU A 60 6.63 -8.34 13.23
CA LEU A 60 7.52 -7.51 14.03
C LEU A 60 7.25 -7.74 15.52
N LYS A 61 8.29 -7.60 16.34
CA LYS A 61 8.22 -7.89 17.78
C LYS A 61 7.48 -6.82 18.56
N GLU A 62 7.60 -5.57 18.13
CA GLU A 62 6.96 -4.45 18.81
C GLU A 62 5.49 -4.35 18.41
N SER A 63 4.66 -3.89 19.34
CA SER A 63 3.27 -3.55 19.04
C SER A 63 3.15 -2.07 18.66
N GLY A 64 2.01 -1.70 18.12
CA GLY A 64 1.70 -0.34 17.71
C GLY A 64 1.23 -0.29 16.27
N ASP A 65 0.39 0.68 15.97
CA ASP A 65 -0.17 0.83 14.64
C ASP A 65 0.83 1.40 13.66
N VAL A 66 0.83 0.85 12.46
CA VAL A 66 1.58 1.39 11.31
C VAL A 66 0.66 1.48 10.11
N GLU A 67 0.97 2.43 9.25
CA GLU A 67 0.32 2.52 7.94
C GLU A 67 1.12 1.71 6.95
N ILE A 68 0.42 0.92 6.15
CA ILE A 68 1.03 0.13 5.08
C ILE A 68 0.25 0.33 3.79
N ILE A 69 0.91 0.04 2.68
CA ILE A 69 0.26 -0.05 1.39
C ILE A 69 0.50 -1.45 0.83
N ASN A 70 -0.57 -2.08 0.35
CA ASN A 70 -0.45 -3.32 -0.41
C ASN A 70 -0.47 -2.96 -1.89
N LEU A 71 0.52 -3.42 -2.61
CA LEU A 71 0.68 -3.20 -4.04
C LEU A 71 0.85 -4.52 -4.76
N LYS A 72 0.31 -4.60 -5.97
CA LYS A 72 0.46 -5.76 -6.82
C LYS A 72 1.75 -5.64 -7.61
N LEU A 73 2.57 -6.66 -7.56
CA LEU A 73 3.82 -6.72 -8.31
C LEU A 73 3.90 -8.04 -9.07
N ASP A 74 4.78 -8.09 -10.05
CA ASP A 74 5.13 -9.34 -10.69
C ASP A 74 5.65 -10.32 -9.61
N PRO A 75 5.29 -11.61 -9.66
CA PRO A 75 5.74 -12.58 -8.62
C PRO A 75 7.24 -12.61 -8.40
N GLN A 76 8.04 -12.38 -9.44
CA GLN A 76 9.49 -12.33 -9.29
C GLN A 76 9.92 -11.14 -8.44
N ASP A 77 9.25 -10.00 -8.61
CA ASP A 77 9.53 -8.80 -7.83
C ASP A 77 9.09 -8.97 -6.38
N VAL A 78 7.95 -9.62 -6.15
CA VAL A 78 7.53 -9.93 -4.77
C VAL A 78 8.63 -10.72 -4.06
N LEU A 79 9.15 -11.77 -4.68
CA LEU A 79 10.23 -12.57 -4.10
C LEU A 79 11.50 -11.75 -3.87
N ALA A 80 11.82 -10.86 -4.81
CA ALA A 80 13.05 -10.07 -4.75
C ALA A 80 13.00 -8.99 -3.66
N PHE A 81 11.84 -8.38 -3.43
CA PHE A 81 11.72 -7.21 -2.57
C PHE A 81 11.24 -7.47 -1.15
N VAL A 82 10.66 -8.64 -0.86
CA VAL A 82 10.29 -8.98 0.53
C VAL A 82 11.57 -9.16 1.35
N ASP A 83 11.82 -8.23 2.27
CA ASP A 83 13.03 -8.20 3.09
C ASP A 83 12.73 -8.25 4.60
N ASN A 84 11.45 -8.24 4.98
CA ASN A 84 10.99 -8.21 6.37
C ASN A 84 11.50 -6.98 7.14
N GLU A 85 11.83 -5.93 6.45
CA GLU A 85 12.28 -4.67 7.03
C GLU A 85 11.45 -3.51 6.52
N PHE A 86 11.36 -3.33 5.19
CA PHE A 86 10.52 -2.33 4.54
C PHE A 86 9.34 -2.98 3.84
N CYS A 87 9.53 -4.18 3.33
CA CYS A 87 8.59 -4.92 2.51
C CYS A 87 8.35 -6.29 3.11
N PHE A 88 7.10 -6.67 3.20
CA PHE A 88 6.65 -7.89 3.88
C PHE A 88 5.71 -8.68 2.99
N LYS A 89 5.52 -9.95 3.32
CA LYS A 89 4.47 -10.76 2.69
C LYS A 89 3.13 -10.06 2.88
N ALA A 90 2.33 -10.00 1.84
CA ALA A 90 1.10 -9.22 1.84
C ALA A 90 0.14 -9.64 2.95
N TRP A 91 -0.30 -8.66 3.72
CA TRP A 91 -1.32 -8.85 4.74
C TRP A 91 -2.69 -8.89 4.06
N HIS A 92 -3.45 -9.95 4.29
CA HIS A 92 -4.81 -10.17 3.75
C HIS A 92 -4.95 -10.18 2.24
N MET A 93 -3.84 -10.31 1.50
CA MET A 93 -3.85 -10.39 0.05
C MET A 93 -3.09 -11.64 -0.40
N ASN A 94 -3.23 -11.99 -1.66
CA ASN A 94 -2.49 -13.09 -2.26
C ASN A 94 -0.98 -12.79 -2.19
N LYS A 95 -0.25 -13.63 -1.46
CA LYS A 95 1.17 -13.40 -1.16
C LYS A 95 2.10 -13.63 -2.34
N LYS A 96 1.61 -14.25 -3.42
CA LYS A 96 2.37 -14.45 -4.65
C LYS A 96 2.41 -13.19 -5.50
N HIS A 97 1.31 -12.42 -5.49
CA HIS A 97 1.12 -11.29 -6.38
C HIS A 97 1.11 -9.94 -5.68
N TRP A 98 1.09 -9.91 -4.37
CA TRP A 98 0.99 -8.68 -3.59
C TRP A 98 2.10 -8.60 -2.55
N ILE A 99 2.44 -7.37 -2.18
CA ILE A 99 3.46 -7.08 -1.17
C ILE A 99 2.90 -6.00 -0.24
N SER A 100 3.25 -6.08 1.04
CA SER A 100 2.92 -5.04 2.03
C SER A 100 4.16 -4.19 2.30
N ILE A 101 4.03 -2.88 2.16
CA ILE A 101 5.15 -1.94 2.29
C ILE A 101 4.85 -0.95 3.41
N LEU A 102 5.81 -0.73 4.31
CA LEU A 102 5.67 0.23 5.39
C LEU A 102 5.60 1.65 4.85
N LEU A 103 4.68 2.44 5.38
CA LEU A 103 4.55 3.86 5.07
C LEU A 103 4.87 4.76 6.26
N THR A 104 5.03 4.19 7.45
CA THR A 104 5.41 4.93 8.66
C THR A 104 6.69 4.36 9.24
N GLY A 105 7.42 5.20 9.96
CA GLY A 105 8.70 4.82 10.54
C GLY A 105 9.78 4.70 9.48
N LYS A 106 10.45 3.56 9.43
CA LYS A 106 11.50 3.28 8.46
C LYS A 106 10.85 2.84 7.13
N THR A 107 11.05 3.62 6.08
CA THR A 107 10.36 3.41 4.81
C THR A 107 11.30 3.48 3.63
N LEU A 108 10.84 2.93 2.50
CA LEU A 108 11.54 3.08 1.22
C LEU A 108 11.50 4.54 0.76
N PRO A 109 12.46 4.96 -0.09
CA PRO A 109 12.39 6.29 -0.71
C PRO A 109 11.09 6.47 -1.48
N LEU A 110 10.55 7.67 -1.45
CA LEU A 110 9.28 7.98 -2.11
C LEU A 110 9.31 7.68 -3.60
N LYS A 111 10.43 7.92 -4.25
CA LYS A 111 10.63 7.58 -5.67
C LYS A 111 10.38 6.11 -5.94
N GLN A 112 10.88 5.24 -5.06
CA GLN A 112 10.67 3.79 -5.17
C GLN A 112 9.20 3.44 -4.96
N LEU A 113 8.53 4.09 -4.03
CA LEU A 113 7.11 3.88 -3.79
C LEU A 113 6.28 4.25 -5.01
N TYR A 114 6.62 5.34 -5.66
CA TYR A 114 5.95 5.76 -6.90
C TYR A 114 6.13 4.72 -8.01
N GLN A 115 7.35 4.19 -8.15
CA GLN A 115 7.63 3.16 -9.15
C GLN A 115 6.81 1.90 -8.91
N PHE A 116 6.71 1.46 -7.66
CA PHE A 116 5.89 0.30 -7.29
C PHE A 116 4.41 0.56 -7.52
N LEU A 117 3.93 1.76 -7.20
CA LEU A 117 2.53 2.13 -7.45
C LEU A 117 2.21 2.08 -8.94
N ASP A 118 3.11 2.61 -9.78
CA ASP A 118 2.94 2.59 -11.24
C ASP A 118 2.94 1.16 -11.78
N GLU A 119 3.80 0.30 -11.27
CA GLU A 119 3.81 -1.12 -11.67
C GLU A 119 2.48 -1.78 -11.31
N SER A 120 2.01 -1.55 -10.09
CA SER A 120 0.73 -2.10 -9.65
C SER A 120 -0.42 -1.61 -10.52
N TYR A 121 -0.43 -0.33 -10.86
CA TYR A 121 -1.44 0.23 -11.76
C TYR A 121 -1.43 -0.48 -13.11
N THR A 122 -0.26 -0.70 -13.67
CA THR A 122 -0.11 -1.38 -14.96
C THR A 122 -0.64 -2.81 -14.91
N LEU A 123 -0.42 -3.51 -13.78
CA LEU A 123 -0.86 -4.90 -13.61
C LEU A 123 -2.34 -5.05 -13.28
N ALA A 124 -2.99 -3.99 -12.90
CA ALA A 124 -4.40 -4.04 -12.50
C ALA A 124 -5.38 -4.15 -13.66
#